data_1d7babdb500048da7a797e1d77fe02b9
#
_entry.id   1d7babdb500048da7a797e1d77fe02b9
#
_cell.length_a   1.000
_cell.length_b   1.000
_cell.length_c   1.000
_cell.angle_alpha   90.00
_cell.angle_beta   90.00
_cell.angle_gamma   90.00
#
_symmetry.space_group_name_H-M   'P 1'
#
loop_
_entity.id
_entity.type
_entity.pdbx_description
1 polymer ?
#
loop_
_entity_poly.entity_id
_entity_poly.type
_entity_poly.pdbx_seq_one_letter_code
_entity_poly.pdbx_strand_id
1 'polypeptide(L)'
;SDFSKFCEMLVNNGLYNDQQIISKKSIKIMTDKYTNGYPDLNEPNVFPDYEGNYMGFTFVVSENPEIDGSGAGKGTYGWSGYHNTHFWIDPQNKTYGLFMSRAIEFDFSIKKKFKQAVYLN
;
A
#
# COMPACT_ATOMS: atom_id res chain seq x y z
N SER A 1 -15.48 -3.59 -8.49
CA SER A 1 -15.65 -4.46 -7.30
C SER A 1 -15.86 -3.58 -6.06
N ASP A 2 -16.40 -4.14 -4.98
CA ASP A 2 -16.60 -3.37 -3.75
C ASP A 2 -15.27 -2.95 -3.13
N PHE A 3 -14.22 -3.74 -3.30
CA PHE A 3 -12.89 -3.37 -2.82
C PHE A 3 -12.30 -2.17 -3.60
N SER A 4 -12.65 -1.99 -4.87
CA SER A 4 -12.23 -0.78 -5.62
C SER A 4 -12.86 0.50 -5.06
N LYS A 5 -14.10 0.43 -4.56
CA LYS A 5 -14.75 1.56 -3.87
C LYS A 5 -14.00 1.96 -2.59
N PHE A 6 -13.51 0.94 -1.86
CA PHE A 6 -12.66 1.18 -0.69
C PHE A 6 -11.35 1.86 -1.06
N CYS A 7 -10.66 1.38 -2.11
CA CYS A 7 -9.45 2.03 -2.61
C CYS A 7 -9.72 3.47 -3.10
N GLU A 8 -10.80 3.68 -3.82
CA GLU A 8 -11.23 5.01 -4.28
C GLU A 8 -11.49 5.96 -3.10
N MET A 9 -12.19 5.49 -2.07
CA MET A 9 -12.41 6.24 -0.84
C MET A 9 -11.08 6.63 -0.18
N LEU A 10 -10.12 5.72 -0.09
CA LEU A 10 -8.82 6.00 0.53
C LEU A 10 -8.00 7.00 -0.28
N VAL A 11 -7.90 6.86 -1.61
CA VAL A 11 -7.15 7.79 -2.45
C VAL A 11 -7.74 9.19 -2.45
N ASN A 12 -9.04 9.31 -2.21
CA ASN A 12 -9.77 10.58 -2.05
C ASN A 12 -9.83 11.07 -0.59
N ASN A 13 -8.87 10.65 0.26
CA ASN A 13 -8.79 11.09 1.66
C ASN A 13 -10.06 10.80 2.48
N GLY A 14 -10.66 9.65 2.24
CA GLY A 14 -11.84 9.19 2.97
C GLY A 14 -13.18 9.63 2.39
N LEU A 15 -13.17 10.28 1.23
CA LEU A 15 -14.38 10.73 0.53
C LEU A 15 -14.82 9.70 -0.53
N TYR A 16 -16.09 9.35 -0.53
CA TYR A 16 -16.70 8.51 -1.55
C TYR A 16 -18.12 9.00 -1.87
N ASN A 17 -18.45 9.22 -3.15
CA ASN A 17 -19.73 9.77 -3.60
C ASN A 17 -20.16 11.03 -2.81
N ASP A 18 -19.26 11.99 -2.67
CA ASP A 18 -19.45 13.25 -1.93
C ASP A 18 -19.75 13.09 -0.43
N GLN A 19 -19.58 11.90 0.11
CA GLN A 19 -19.75 11.62 1.53
C GLN A 19 -18.40 11.30 2.18
N GLN A 20 -18.12 11.93 3.32
CA GLN A 20 -16.94 11.64 4.13
C GLN A 20 -17.19 10.35 4.94
N ILE A 21 -16.62 9.23 4.48
CA ILE A 21 -16.77 7.90 5.11
C ILE A 21 -15.84 7.77 6.31
N ILE A 22 -14.58 8.15 6.14
CA ILE A 22 -13.60 8.24 7.24
C ILE A 22 -12.85 9.57 7.16
N SER A 23 -12.45 10.11 8.31
CA SER A 23 -11.77 11.41 8.33
C SER A 23 -10.36 11.33 7.78
N LYS A 24 -9.85 12.43 7.20
CA LYS A 24 -8.43 12.57 6.82
C LYS A 24 -7.50 12.30 8.01
N LYS A 25 -7.91 12.70 9.22
CA LYS A 25 -7.17 12.46 10.46
C LYS A 25 -7.07 10.96 10.75
N SER A 26 -8.14 10.20 10.53
CA SER A 26 -8.12 8.75 10.71
C SER A 26 -7.17 8.08 9.72
N ILE A 27 -7.20 8.46 8.43
CA ILE A 27 -6.27 7.94 7.43
C ILE A 27 -4.83 8.25 7.83
N LYS A 28 -4.56 9.48 8.29
CA LYS A 28 -3.23 9.86 8.77
C LYS A 28 -2.77 8.95 9.92
N ILE A 29 -3.62 8.71 10.92
CA ILE A 29 -3.30 7.81 12.04
C ILE A 29 -3.01 6.39 11.53
N MET A 30 -3.77 5.89 10.57
CA MET A 30 -3.59 4.55 10.00
C MET A 30 -2.28 4.40 9.22
N THR A 31 -1.75 5.50 8.68
CA THR A 31 -0.52 5.53 7.86
C THR A 31 0.69 6.14 8.57
N ASP A 32 0.55 6.69 9.78
CA ASP A 32 1.68 7.17 10.57
C ASP A 32 2.58 6.00 11.02
N LYS A 33 3.88 6.28 11.15
CA LYS A 33 4.87 5.28 11.57
C LYS A 33 4.59 4.83 12.99
N TYR A 34 4.27 3.55 13.14
CA TYR A 34 3.99 2.94 14.43
C TYR A 34 5.25 2.19 14.91
N THR A 35 6.02 2.83 15.78
CA THR A 35 7.34 2.33 16.18
C THR A 35 7.33 1.37 17.39
N ASN A 36 6.24 1.32 18.15
CA ASN A 36 6.17 0.53 19.37
C ASN A 36 5.52 -0.84 19.12
N GLY A 37 6.32 -1.90 19.17
CA GLY A 37 5.84 -3.29 19.16
C GLY A 37 5.73 -3.96 17.79
N TYR A 38 6.10 -3.29 16.72
CA TYR A 38 6.20 -3.90 15.40
C TYR A 38 7.66 -4.12 15.00
N PRO A 39 7.96 -5.20 14.24
CA PRO A 39 9.29 -5.41 13.70
C PRO A 39 9.72 -4.21 12.86
N ASP A 40 10.99 -3.86 12.92
CA ASP A 40 11.56 -2.92 11.97
C ASP A 40 11.60 -3.60 10.59
N LEU A 41 10.83 -3.10 9.66
CA LEU A 41 10.76 -3.65 8.31
C LEU A 41 12.05 -3.39 7.51
N ASN A 42 12.94 -2.54 8.02
CA ASN A 42 14.26 -2.30 7.45
C ASN A 42 15.33 -3.24 8.00
N GLU A 43 14.99 -4.07 8.99
CA GLU A 43 15.92 -5.10 9.48
C GLU A 43 16.17 -6.15 8.39
N PRO A 44 17.42 -6.31 7.93
CA PRO A 44 17.76 -7.33 6.94
C PRO A 44 17.35 -8.71 7.44
N ASN A 45 16.72 -9.49 6.61
CA ASN A 45 16.27 -10.87 6.88
C ASN A 45 14.97 -11.04 7.69
N VAL A 46 14.32 -9.98 8.15
CA VAL A 46 13.00 -10.12 8.79
C VAL A 46 11.90 -10.09 7.72
N PHE A 47 11.92 -9.07 6.87
CA PHE A 47 10.98 -8.92 5.75
C PHE A 47 11.69 -8.27 4.54
N PRO A 48 12.51 -9.01 3.79
CA PRO A 48 13.33 -8.45 2.71
C PRO A 48 12.51 -7.73 1.63
N ASP A 49 11.25 -8.14 1.41
CA ASP A 49 10.36 -7.52 0.43
C ASP A 49 9.72 -6.20 0.91
N TYR A 50 10.01 -5.80 2.14
CA TYR A 50 9.51 -4.57 2.74
C TYR A 50 10.62 -3.55 3.04
N GLU A 51 11.82 -3.76 2.52
CA GLU A 51 12.90 -2.78 2.64
C GLU A 51 12.43 -1.40 2.14
N GLY A 52 12.80 -0.34 2.86
CA GLY A 52 12.35 1.02 2.56
C GLY A 52 10.92 1.35 2.97
N ASN A 53 10.26 0.47 3.72
CA ASN A 53 8.91 0.66 4.21
C ASN A 53 8.86 0.67 5.73
N TYR A 54 7.71 1.08 6.28
CA TYR A 54 7.40 0.93 7.70
C TYR A 54 5.96 0.44 7.91
N MET A 55 5.65 -0.06 9.10
CA MET A 55 4.27 -0.35 9.48
C MET A 55 3.58 0.89 10.03
N GLY A 56 2.46 1.24 9.42
CA GLY A 56 1.42 2.05 10.01
C GLY A 56 0.52 1.19 10.90
N PHE A 57 -0.64 1.71 11.28
CA PHE A 57 -1.56 0.97 12.15
C PHE A 57 -2.13 -0.29 11.47
N THR A 58 -2.43 -0.23 10.17
CA THR A 58 -3.02 -1.34 9.42
C THR A 58 -2.39 -1.56 8.04
N PHE A 59 -1.43 -0.73 7.66
CA PHE A 59 -0.83 -0.74 6.33
C PHE A 59 0.69 -0.76 6.38
N VAL A 60 1.30 -1.37 5.38
CA VAL A 60 2.70 -1.11 5.02
C VAL A 60 2.74 0.19 4.24
N VAL A 61 3.63 1.09 4.64
CA VAL A 61 3.77 2.44 4.07
C VAL A 61 5.18 2.62 3.51
N SER A 62 5.29 3.11 2.28
CA SER A 62 6.57 3.35 1.62
C SER A 62 7.21 4.64 2.12
N GLU A 63 8.37 4.53 2.76
CA GLU A 63 9.21 5.63 3.18
C GLU A 63 10.23 6.02 2.10
N ASN A 64 10.80 5.00 1.44
CA ASN A 64 11.82 5.14 0.40
C ASN A 64 11.38 4.40 -0.87
N PRO A 65 10.47 4.96 -1.67
CA PRO A 65 9.88 4.28 -2.83
C PRO A 65 10.89 3.97 -3.95
N GLU A 66 12.03 4.65 -3.96
CA GLU A 66 13.13 4.38 -4.89
C GLU A 66 13.72 2.97 -4.74
N ILE A 67 13.61 2.37 -3.55
CA ILE A 67 14.10 1.01 -3.29
C ILE A 67 13.25 -0.03 -4.03
N ASP A 68 11.94 0.15 -4.10
CA ASP A 68 11.08 -0.78 -4.85
C ASP A 68 11.16 -0.55 -6.38
N GLY A 69 11.62 0.64 -6.81
CA GLY A 69 11.82 0.98 -8.21
C GLY A 69 10.55 0.95 -9.06
N SER A 70 9.39 1.10 -8.44
CA SER A 70 8.11 1.02 -9.13
C SER A 70 7.63 2.34 -9.72
N GLY A 71 8.22 3.48 -9.31
CA GLY A 71 7.73 4.81 -9.67
C GLY A 71 6.59 5.32 -8.79
N ALA A 72 6.15 4.55 -7.80
CA ALA A 72 5.15 4.99 -6.82
C ALA A 72 5.67 6.14 -5.96
N GLY A 73 4.78 6.99 -5.48
CA GLY A 73 5.13 8.11 -4.62
C GLY A 73 5.46 7.72 -3.17
N LYS A 74 6.23 8.58 -2.49
CA LYS A 74 6.45 8.44 -1.05
C LYS A 74 5.11 8.51 -0.30
N GLY A 75 4.96 7.65 0.71
CA GLY A 75 3.72 7.52 1.45
C GLY A 75 2.69 6.63 0.78
N THR A 76 3.04 5.94 -0.30
CA THR A 76 2.20 4.86 -0.86
C THR A 76 2.00 3.78 0.19
N TYR A 77 0.76 3.37 0.42
CA TYR A 77 0.43 2.39 1.45
C TYR A 77 -0.53 1.31 0.93
N GLY A 78 -0.52 0.16 1.58
CA GLY A 78 -1.38 -0.94 1.18
C GLY A 78 -1.14 -2.21 1.98
N TRP A 79 -1.67 -3.31 1.48
CA TRP A 79 -1.52 -4.63 2.07
C TRP A 79 -1.58 -5.74 1.02
N SER A 80 -1.33 -6.95 1.47
CA SER A 80 -1.38 -8.16 0.62
C SER A 80 -2.17 -9.26 1.32
N GLY A 81 -2.87 -10.09 0.54
CA GLY A 81 -3.64 -11.22 1.05
C GLY A 81 -3.00 -12.55 0.71
N TYR A 82 -3.36 -13.58 1.47
CA TYR A 82 -2.79 -14.93 1.42
C TYR A 82 -2.77 -15.56 0.01
N HIS A 83 -3.78 -15.28 -0.81
CA HIS A 83 -3.86 -15.79 -2.18
C HIS A 83 -3.22 -14.86 -3.22
N ASN A 84 -2.18 -14.15 -2.83
CA ASN A 84 -1.43 -13.24 -3.70
C ASN A 84 -2.30 -12.10 -4.27
N THR A 85 -3.25 -11.64 -3.46
CA THR A 85 -4.00 -10.42 -3.74
C THR A 85 -3.22 -9.22 -3.20
N HIS A 86 -3.20 -8.13 -3.93
CA HIS A 86 -2.46 -6.94 -3.54
C HIS A 86 -3.29 -5.69 -3.80
N PHE A 87 -3.19 -4.72 -2.92
CA PHE A 87 -3.64 -3.38 -3.21
C PHE A 87 -2.65 -2.34 -2.67
N TRP A 88 -2.63 -1.19 -3.31
CA TRP A 88 -1.92 -0.03 -2.81
C TRP A 88 -2.68 1.25 -3.14
N ILE A 89 -2.47 2.25 -2.33
CA ILE A 89 -2.97 3.61 -2.47
C ILE A 89 -1.77 4.52 -2.59
N ASP A 90 -1.70 5.32 -3.63
CA ASP A 90 -0.68 6.35 -3.82
C ASP A 90 -1.33 7.72 -3.72
N PRO A 91 -1.26 8.37 -2.55
CA PRO A 91 -1.88 9.67 -2.36
C PRO A 91 -1.18 10.79 -3.12
N GLN A 92 0.12 10.63 -3.42
CA GLN A 92 0.89 11.62 -4.16
C GLN A 92 0.47 11.68 -5.62
N ASN A 93 0.33 10.53 -6.27
CA ASN A 93 -0.08 10.41 -7.67
C ASN A 93 -1.61 10.26 -7.85
N LYS A 94 -2.38 10.31 -6.75
CA LYS A 94 -3.84 10.12 -6.72
C LYS A 94 -4.30 8.87 -7.48
N THR A 95 -3.58 7.80 -7.25
CA THR A 95 -3.77 6.52 -7.94
C THR A 95 -3.90 5.39 -6.92
N TYR A 96 -4.56 4.32 -7.33
CA TYR A 96 -4.52 3.06 -6.59
C TYR A 96 -4.36 1.89 -7.54
N GLY A 97 -3.81 0.81 -7.04
CA GLY A 97 -3.79 -0.46 -7.75
C GLY A 97 -4.48 -1.55 -6.95
N LEU A 98 -5.18 -2.41 -7.65
CA LEU A 98 -5.87 -3.56 -7.09
C LEU A 98 -5.61 -4.78 -7.97
N PHE A 99 -4.90 -5.76 -7.43
CA PHE A 99 -4.62 -7.01 -8.08
C PHE A 99 -5.32 -8.16 -7.34
N MET A 100 -6.20 -8.83 -8.02
CA MET A 100 -6.98 -9.96 -7.48
C MET A 100 -6.51 -11.26 -8.09
N SER A 101 -6.12 -12.21 -7.26
CA SER A 101 -5.68 -13.52 -7.69
C SER A 101 -6.17 -14.61 -6.72
N ARG A 102 -6.00 -15.86 -7.12
CA ARG A 102 -6.21 -17.03 -6.28
C ARG A 102 -5.00 -18.00 -6.40
N ALA A 103 -3.81 -17.42 -6.34
CA ALA A 103 -2.59 -18.22 -6.35
C ALA A 103 -2.40 -18.91 -5.00
N ILE A 104 -1.85 -20.12 -5.01
CA ILE A 104 -1.51 -20.86 -3.78
C ILE A 104 -0.15 -20.38 -3.25
N GLU A 105 0.79 -20.08 -4.16
CA GLU A 105 2.12 -19.59 -3.80
C GLU A 105 2.10 -18.06 -3.75
N PHE A 106 2.65 -17.52 -2.67
CA PHE A 106 2.77 -16.09 -2.49
C PHE A 106 4.05 -15.58 -3.18
N ASP A 107 3.92 -14.59 -4.08
CA ASP A 107 5.03 -14.02 -4.84
C ASP A 107 4.92 -12.48 -4.90
N PHE A 108 5.78 -11.79 -4.19
CA PHE A 108 5.86 -10.32 -4.21
C PHE A 108 6.29 -9.75 -5.57
N SER A 109 6.95 -10.52 -6.43
CA SER A 109 7.39 -10.04 -7.74
C SER A 109 6.23 -9.57 -8.61
N ILE A 110 5.06 -10.20 -8.47
CA ILE A 110 3.83 -9.84 -9.19
C ILE A 110 3.38 -8.43 -8.81
N LYS A 111 3.37 -8.12 -7.50
CA LYS A 111 3.03 -6.78 -7.00
C LYS A 111 3.95 -5.72 -7.58
N LYS A 112 5.27 -5.98 -7.57
CA LYS A 112 6.27 -5.06 -8.12
C LYS A 112 6.08 -4.84 -9.61
N LYS A 113 5.95 -5.91 -10.40
CA LYS A 113 5.71 -5.83 -11.84
C LYS A 113 4.42 -5.10 -12.18
N PHE A 114 3.36 -5.35 -11.42
CA PHE A 114 2.09 -4.66 -11.63
C PHE A 114 2.20 -3.16 -11.33
N LYS A 115 2.85 -2.77 -10.23
CA LYS A 115 3.17 -1.35 -9.96
C LYS A 115 3.97 -0.73 -11.11
N GLN A 116 5.05 -1.37 -11.53
CA GLN A 116 5.87 -0.88 -12.65
C GLN A 116 5.05 -0.69 -13.92
N ALA A 117 4.14 -1.60 -14.24
CA ALA A 117 3.24 -1.45 -15.38
C ALA A 117 2.30 -0.25 -15.26
N VAL A 118 1.94 0.16 -14.05
CA VAL A 118 1.09 1.35 -13.81
C VAL A 118 1.86 2.65 -13.92
N TYR A 119 3.10 2.70 -13.41
CA TYR A 119 3.85 3.96 -13.26
C TYR A 119 4.90 4.23 -14.35
N LEU A 120 5.41 3.20 -15.02
CA LEU A 120 6.53 3.33 -15.96
C LEU A 120 6.11 3.21 -17.44
N ASN A 121 4.82 3.21 -17.72
CA ASN A 121 4.28 3.23 -19.09
C ASN A 121 3.87 4.64 -19.53
#